data_3086207b3a8d298d46753efb575c2873
#
_entry.id   3086207b3a8d298d46753efb575c2873
#
_cell.length_a   1.000
_cell.length_b   1.000
_cell.length_c   1.000
_cell.angle_alpha   90.00
_cell.angle_beta   90.00
_cell.angle_gamma   90.00
#
_symmetry.space_group_name_H-M   'P 1'
#
loop_
_entity.id
_entity.type
_entity.pdbx_description
1 polymer ?
#
loop_
_entity_poly.entity_id
_entity_poly.type
_entity_poly.pdbx_seq_one_letter_code
_entity_poly.pdbx_strand_id
1 'polypeptide(L)'
;MNLNLKTVIKTINKFKPLKFRQEVIHQSKYLKIINDSKSTTLSSTVPFLESNEKIIWILGGLFKKGDKFNLNKKYFKNLEAYIYGKDRQVFLKLFKNKIKVNLSKDLRNTLKLIPNLKDIRTKVTVLFSPSAASFDQYKNFEERGRQFNMLIKRYLPIE
;
A
#
# COMPACT_ATOMS: atom_id res chain seq x y z
N MET A 1 -19.27 3.29 -33.56
CA MET A 1 -17.89 3.83 -33.60
C MET A 1 -16.91 2.66 -33.37
N ASN A 2 -16.27 2.19 -34.46
CA ASN A 2 -15.31 1.05 -34.33
C ASN A 2 -13.94 1.60 -33.92
N LEU A 3 -13.56 1.40 -32.66
CA LEU A 3 -12.23 1.74 -32.19
C LEU A 3 -11.22 0.75 -32.79
N ASN A 4 -10.20 1.26 -33.49
CA ASN A 4 -9.14 0.43 -34.04
C ASN A 4 -8.26 -0.06 -32.85
N LEU A 5 -8.22 -1.38 -32.60
CA LEU A 5 -7.48 -2.00 -31.50
C LEU A 5 -6.00 -1.59 -31.47
N LYS A 6 -5.34 -1.44 -32.62
CA LYS A 6 -3.93 -0.98 -32.72
C LYS A 6 -3.77 0.44 -32.16
N THR A 7 -4.73 1.33 -32.43
CA THR A 7 -4.73 2.71 -31.91
C THR A 7 -4.93 2.71 -30.38
N VAL A 8 -5.84 1.88 -29.88
CA VAL A 8 -6.09 1.73 -28.43
C VAL A 8 -4.82 1.24 -27.72
N ILE A 9 -4.19 0.17 -28.20
CA ILE A 9 -2.94 -0.38 -27.62
C ILE A 9 -1.82 0.67 -27.68
N LYS A 10 -1.64 1.38 -28.78
CA LYS A 10 -0.63 2.45 -28.91
C LYS A 10 -0.87 3.59 -27.91
N THR A 11 -2.13 3.95 -27.66
CA THR A 11 -2.49 4.99 -26.69
C THR A 11 -2.24 4.51 -25.25
N ILE A 12 -2.61 3.27 -24.91
CA ILE A 12 -2.37 2.67 -23.59
C ILE A 12 -0.87 2.62 -23.29
N ASN A 13 -0.05 2.20 -24.27
CA ASN A 13 1.41 2.10 -24.11
C ASN A 13 2.11 3.47 -23.95
N LYS A 14 1.47 4.57 -24.37
CA LYS A 14 1.95 5.93 -24.15
C LYS A 14 1.46 6.55 -22.84
N PHE A 15 0.53 5.89 -22.15
CA PHE A 15 -0.01 6.40 -20.90
C PHE A 15 1.05 6.32 -19.80
N LYS A 16 1.42 7.46 -19.25
CA LYS A 16 2.30 7.52 -18.07
C LYS A 16 1.46 7.35 -16.82
N PRO A 17 1.73 6.36 -15.97
CA PRO A 17 1.04 6.21 -14.69
C PRO A 17 1.12 7.49 -13.86
N LEU A 18 0.04 7.83 -13.18
CA LEU A 18 0.03 8.96 -12.25
C LEU A 18 0.88 8.63 -11.03
N LYS A 19 1.69 9.61 -10.58
CA LYS A 19 2.49 9.47 -9.36
C LYS A 19 1.61 9.10 -8.17
N PHE A 20 2.14 8.26 -7.29
CA PHE A 20 1.48 7.80 -6.06
C PHE A 20 0.16 7.06 -6.27
N ARG A 21 -0.07 6.57 -7.49
CA ARG A 21 -1.18 5.69 -7.83
C ARG A 21 -0.61 4.40 -8.39
N GLN A 22 -0.48 3.37 -7.53
CA GLN A 22 0.13 2.07 -7.86
C GLN A 22 1.53 2.19 -8.48
N GLU A 23 2.25 3.23 -8.09
CA GLU A 23 3.58 3.52 -8.56
C GLU A 23 4.55 2.45 -8.04
N VAL A 24 5.11 1.64 -8.95
CA VAL A 24 6.15 0.67 -8.59
C VAL A 24 7.45 1.45 -8.43
N ILE A 25 7.97 1.52 -7.20
CA ILE A 25 9.22 2.24 -6.87
C ILE A 25 10.43 1.33 -6.76
N HIS A 26 10.19 0.02 -6.61
CA HIS A 26 11.22 -1.02 -6.70
C HIS A 26 10.60 -2.34 -7.15
N GLN A 27 11.35 -3.08 -7.96
CA GLN A 27 11.01 -4.45 -8.35
C GLN A 27 12.26 -5.28 -8.59
N SER A 28 12.37 -6.37 -7.85
CA SER A 28 13.38 -7.41 -8.03
C SER A 28 12.72 -8.79 -8.17
N LYS A 29 13.50 -9.86 -8.18
CA LYS A 29 12.97 -11.23 -8.25
C LYS A 29 12.01 -11.58 -7.11
N TYR A 30 12.28 -11.08 -5.91
CA TYR A 30 11.53 -11.44 -4.69
C TYR A 30 10.85 -10.27 -4.00
N LEU A 31 11.23 -9.03 -4.30
CA LEU A 31 10.68 -7.84 -3.64
C LEU A 31 10.06 -6.89 -4.64
N LYS A 32 8.81 -6.53 -4.40
CA LYS A 32 8.12 -5.44 -5.09
C LYS A 32 7.68 -4.40 -4.07
N ILE A 33 7.92 -3.11 -4.35
CA ILE A 33 7.49 -2.01 -3.50
C ILE A 33 6.59 -1.07 -4.31
N ILE A 34 5.38 -0.85 -3.81
CA ILE A 34 4.36 -0.07 -4.50
C ILE A 34 3.96 1.11 -3.62
N ASN A 35 3.96 2.31 -4.21
CA ASN A 35 3.39 3.51 -3.61
C ASN A 35 2.01 3.79 -4.22
N ASP A 36 0.97 3.59 -3.42
CA ASP A 36 -0.41 3.89 -3.75
C ASP A 36 -1.01 4.89 -2.75
N SER A 37 -0.24 5.94 -2.44
CA SER A 37 -0.67 6.98 -1.49
C SER A 37 -2.01 7.64 -1.86
N LYS A 38 -2.43 7.55 -3.10
CA LYS A 38 -3.73 8.02 -3.59
C LYS A 38 -4.91 7.20 -3.08
N SER A 39 -4.70 5.97 -2.60
CA SER A 39 -5.76 5.16 -2.00
C SER A 39 -6.19 5.77 -0.67
N THR A 40 -7.42 6.26 -0.63
CA THR A 40 -8.02 6.96 0.53
C THR A 40 -9.18 6.18 1.14
N THR A 41 -9.46 4.97 0.65
CA THR A 41 -10.50 4.07 1.14
C THR A 41 -10.02 2.62 1.16
N LEU A 42 -10.59 1.81 2.07
CA LEU A 42 -10.35 0.35 2.11
C LEU A 42 -10.80 -0.32 0.81
N SER A 43 -11.97 0.08 0.32
CA SER A 43 -12.56 -0.47 -0.91
C SER A 43 -11.66 -0.28 -2.13
N SER A 44 -10.92 0.83 -2.21
CA SER A 44 -9.96 1.06 -3.31
C SER A 44 -8.70 0.20 -3.22
N THR A 45 -8.35 -0.30 -2.03
CA THR A 45 -7.16 -1.14 -1.80
C THR A 45 -7.46 -2.63 -2.02
N VAL A 46 -8.69 -3.08 -1.79
CA VAL A 46 -9.08 -4.51 -1.84
C VAL A 46 -8.54 -5.23 -3.08
N PRO A 47 -8.66 -4.71 -4.33
CA PRO A 47 -8.16 -5.42 -5.51
C PRO A 47 -6.67 -5.75 -5.48
N PHE A 48 -5.86 -4.97 -4.74
CA PHE A 48 -4.41 -5.18 -4.60
C PHE A 48 -4.04 -6.15 -3.49
N LEU A 49 -4.98 -6.45 -2.59
CA LEU A 49 -4.80 -7.42 -1.52
C LEU A 49 -5.22 -8.83 -1.94
N GLU A 50 -5.84 -8.98 -3.10
CA GLU A 50 -6.24 -10.27 -3.68
C GLU A 50 -5.03 -10.96 -4.32
N SER A 51 -4.09 -11.40 -3.49
CA SER A 51 -2.84 -12.02 -3.92
C SER A 51 -2.56 -13.32 -3.17
N ASN A 52 -1.95 -14.29 -3.86
CA ASN A 52 -1.39 -15.50 -3.25
C ASN A 52 0.04 -15.29 -2.70
N GLU A 53 0.66 -14.15 -2.99
CA GLU A 53 1.97 -13.77 -2.48
C GLU A 53 1.84 -12.99 -1.17
N LYS A 54 2.89 -13.00 -0.34
CA LYS A 54 2.92 -12.25 0.91
C LYS A 54 2.86 -10.74 0.64
N ILE A 55 1.96 -10.04 1.34
CA ILE A 55 1.84 -8.58 1.30
C ILE A 55 2.10 -7.99 2.69
N ILE A 56 3.08 -7.12 2.76
CA ILE A 56 3.30 -6.17 3.86
C ILE A 56 2.51 -4.92 3.52
N TRP A 57 1.34 -4.77 4.13
CA TRP A 57 0.42 -3.68 3.83
C TRP A 57 0.59 -2.55 4.84
N ILE A 58 1.00 -1.38 4.35
CA ILE A 58 1.16 -0.16 5.16
C ILE A 58 -0.06 0.72 4.94
N LEU A 59 -0.82 0.95 6.02
CA LEU A 59 -2.07 1.72 5.97
C LEU A 59 -2.23 2.64 7.16
N GLY A 60 -3.11 3.66 7.01
CA GLY A 60 -3.39 4.58 8.11
C GLY A 60 -3.57 6.03 7.67
N GLY A 61 -4.06 6.84 8.61
CA GLY A 61 -4.50 8.23 8.42
C GLY A 61 -5.88 8.43 9.04
N LEU A 62 -6.72 9.24 8.39
CA LEU A 62 -8.11 9.47 8.79
C LEU A 62 -9.03 8.49 8.08
N PHE A 63 -9.67 7.62 8.87
CA PHE A 63 -10.59 6.60 8.37
C PHE A 63 -11.88 7.24 7.80
N LYS A 64 -12.30 6.75 6.63
CA LYS A 64 -13.58 7.18 6.05
C LYS A 64 -14.72 6.39 6.65
N LYS A 65 -15.59 7.05 7.43
CA LYS A 65 -16.78 6.43 8.03
C LYS A 65 -17.65 5.77 6.97
N GLY A 66 -18.10 4.54 7.22
CA GLY A 66 -18.93 3.75 6.29
C GLY A 66 -18.15 3.03 5.19
N ASP A 67 -16.82 3.18 5.12
CA ASP A 67 -16.01 2.42 4.17
C ASP A 67 -16.00 0.93 4.50
N LYS A 68 -16.09 0.08 3.47
CA LYS A 68 -16.23 -1.37 3.62
C LYS A 68 -14.97 -2.10 3.20
N PHE A 69 -14.63 -3.15 3.94
CA PHE A 69 -13.53 -4.05 3.64
C PHE A 69 -14.05 -5.44 3.26
N ASN A 70 -14.26 -5.65 1.97
CA ASN A 70 -14.88 -6.86 1.42
C ASN A 70 -13.84 -7.80 0.78
N LEU A 71 -12.69 -7.99 1.42
CA LEU A 71 -11.67 -8.93 0.96
C LEU A 71 -12.08 -10.37 1.30
N ASN A 72 -11.91 -11.28 0.34
CA ASN A 72 -12.13 -12.71 0.57
C ASN A 72 -11.15 -13.25 1.63
N LYS A 73 -11.67 -13.98 2.61
CA LYS A 73 -10.90 -14.52 3.76
C LYS A 73 -9.71 -15.40 3.36
N LYS A 74 -9.76 -16.05 2.20
CA LYS A 74 -8.65 -16.89 1.69
C LYS A 74 -7.32 -16.14 1.56
N TYR A 75 -7.36 -14.81 1.35
CA TYR A 75 -6.15 -13.98 1.21
C TYR A 75 -5.59 -13.49 2.54
N PHE A 76 -6.33 -13.57 3.65
CA PHE A 76 -5.91 -13.03 4.95
C PHE A 76 -4.59 -13.63 5.44
N LYS A 77 -4.34 -14.91 5.19
CA LYS A 77 -3.10 -15.61 5.57
C LYS A 77 -1.83 -15.00 4.96
N ASN A 78 -1.97 -14.27 3.85
CA ASN A 78 -0.85 -13.67 3.13
C ASN A 78 -0.63 -12.20 3.52
N LEU A 79 -1.47 -11.63 4.38
CA LEU A 79 -1.43 -10.22 4.75
C LEU A 79 -0.81 -10.01 6.12
N GLU A 80 0.08 -9.02 6.19
CA GLU A 80 0.58 -8.45 7.44
C GLU A 80 0.40 -6.92 7.39
N ALA A 81 -0.43 -6.38 8.28
CA ALA A 81 -0.78 -4.96 8.31
C ALA A 81 0.14 -4.17 9.25
N TYR A 82 0.61 -3.04 8.75
CA TYR A 82 1.37 -2.04 9.50
C TYR A 82 0.57 -0.74 9.53
N ILE A 83 -0.04 -0.46 10.67
CA ILE A 83 -1.05 0.59 10.82
C ILE A 83 -0.48 1.79 11.57
N TYR A 84 -0.69 3.00 11.04
CA TYR A 84 -0.24 4.24 11.64
C TYR A 84 -1.32 5.33 11.64
N GLY A 85 -0.99 6.51 12.19
CA GLY A 85 -1.82 7.70 12.09
C GLY A 85 -2.89 7.81 13.17
N LYS A 86 -3.76 8.81 13.01
CA LYS A 86 -4.73 9.21 14.03
C LYS A 86 -5.73 8.09 14.32
N ASP A 87 -6.32 7.51 13.28
CA ASP A 87 -7.39 6.51 13.43
C ASP A 87 -6.88 5.06 13.45
N ARG A 88 -5.60 4.83 13.81
CA ARG A 88 -5.00 3.48 13.88
C ARG A 88 -5.78 2.50 14.74
N GLN A 89 -6.48 2.97 15.78
CA GLN A 89 -7.30 2.10 16.64
C GLN A 89 -8.56 1.61 15.94
N VAL A 90 -9.12 2.39 15.01
CA VAL A 90 -10.26 1.95 14.18
C VAL A 90 -9.82 0.80 13.28
N PHE A 91 -8.69 0.94 12.59
CA PHE A 91 -8.12 -0.12 11.76
C PHE A 91 -7.75 -1.36 12.58
N LEU A 92 -7.16 -1.19 13.79
CA LEU A 92 -6.87 -2.32 14.68
C LEU A 92 -8.13 -3.12 14.98
N LYS A 93 -9.23 -2.46 15.37
CA LYS A 93 -10.52 -3.14 15.65
C LYS A 93 -11.04 -3.91 14.43
N LEU A 94 -10.83 -3.39 13.22
CA LEU A 94 -11.26 -4.06 11.98
C LEU A 94 -10.42 -5.32 11.66
N PHE A 95 -9.13 -5.34 12.02
CA PHE A 95 -8.18 -6.33 11.51
C PHE A 95 -7.59 -7.28 12.55
N LYS A 96 -7.54 -6.96 13.85
CA LYS A 96 -6.83 -7.70 14.91
C LYS A 96 -7.11 -9.21 14.96
N ASN A 97 -8.31 -9.62 14.59
CA ASN A 97 -8.72 -11.04 14.60
C ASN A 97 -8.73 -11.68 13.20
N LYS A 98 -8.19 -10.99 12.19
CA LYS A 98 -8.23 -11.44 10.79
C LYS A 98 -6.84 -11.62 10.20
N ILE A 99 -5.93 -10.69 10.51
CA ILE A 99 -4.56 -10.66 9.97
C ILE A 99 -3.59 -10.25 11.07
N LYS A 100 -2.30 -10.50 10.87
CA LYS A 100 -1.25 -9.97 11.78
C LYS A 100 -1.19 -8.45 11.68
N VAL A 101 -1.19 -7.75 12.81
CA VAL A 101 -1.23 -6.28 12.88
C VAL A 101 -0.09 -5.75 13.73
N ASN A 102 0.61 -4.75 13.20
CA ASN A 102 1.63 -3.95 13.89
C ASN A 102 1.17 -2.49 13.94
N LEU A 103 1.28 -1.84 15.11
CA LEU A 103 0.85 -0.45 15.30
C LEU A 103 2.04 0.48 15.49
N SER A 104 1.94 1.69 14.93
CA SER A 104 2.89 2.77 15.15
C SER A 104 2.20 4.15 15.23
N LYS A 105 2.97 5.20 15.55
CA LYS A 105 2.44 6.58 15.60
C LYS A 105 2.41 7.22 14.22
N ASP A 106 3.43 6.99 13.42
CA ASP A 106 3.67 7.66 12.14
C ASP A 106 4.33 6.72 11.13
N LEU A 107 4.42 7.16 9.90
CA LEU A 107 4.97 6.38 8.79
C LEU A 107 6.45 6.02 9.00
N ARG A 108 7.26 6.90 9.61
CA ARG A 108 8.68 6.63 9.90
C ARG A 108 8.83 5.45 10.87
N ASN A 109 8.07 5.46 11.96
CA ASN A 109 8.09 4.39 12.94
C ASN A 109 7.51 3.09 12.36
N THR A 110 6.52 3.19 11.47
CA THR A 110 5.98 2.04 10.73
C THR A 110 7.09 1.31 9.96
N LEU A 111 7.87 2.05 9.17
CA LEU A 111 8.91 1.45 8.32
C LEU A 111 10.04 0.80 9.13
N LYS A 112 10.33 1.30 10.34
CA LYS A 112 11.29 0.68 11.25
C LYS A 112 10.83 -0.67 11.81
N LEU A 113 9.52 -0.92 11.86
CA LEU A 113 8.95 -2.19 12.31
C LEU A 113 8.98 -3.28 11.23
N ILE A 114 9.12 -2.90 9.97
CA ILE A 114 9.21 -3.87 8.87
C ILE A 114 10.53 -4.63 9.00
N PRO A 115 10.51 -5.98 8.97
CA PRO A 115 11.73 -6.77 9.07
C PRO A 115 12.66 -6.51 7.90
N ASN A 116 13.93 -6.84 8.07
CA ASN A 116 14.89 -6.77 6.97
C ASN A 116 14.46 -7.69 5.81
N LEU A 117 14.36 -7.12 4.61
CA LEU A 117 13.91 -7.81 3.41
C LEU A 117 15.07 -8.19 2.45
N LYS A 118 16.33 -8.02 2.84
CA LYS A 118 17.50 -8.30 1.97
C LYS A 118 17.63 -9.77 1.60
N ASP A 119 17.35 -10.66 2.55
CA ASP A 119 17.59 -12.11 2.39
C ASP A 119 16.32 -12.91 2.10
N ILE A 120 15.26 -12.24 1.63
CA ILE A 120 14.03 -12.95 1.28
C ILE A 120 14.24 -13.88 0.08
N ARG A 121 13.65 -15.08 0.17
CA ARG A 121 13.67 -16.09 -0.90
C ARG A 121 12.28 -16.41 -1.46
N THR A 122 11.26 -15.74 -0.95
CA THR A 122 9.89 -15.82 -1.41
C THR A 122 9.41 -14.45 -1.86
N LYS A 123 8.47 -14.41 -2.77
CA LYS A 123 7.92 -13.13 -3.27
C LYS A 123 7.15 -12.39 -2.17
N VAL A 124 7.52 -11.14 -1.97
CA VAL A 124 6.91 -10.22 -1.02
C VAL A 124 6.62 -8.90 -1.71
N THR A 125 5.40 -8.40 -1.52
CA THR A 125 5.03 -7.04 -1.93
C THR A 125 4.91 -6.15 -0.70
N VAL A 126 5.69 -5.06 -0.64
CA VAL A 126 5.47 -3.95 0.30
C VAL A 126 4.50 -2.99 -0.37
N LEU A 127 3.27 -2.99 0.08
CA LEU A 127 2.20 -2.15 -0.46
C LEU A 127 1.93 -0.97 0.46
N PHE A 128 2.33 0.22 0.06
CA PHE A 128 1.89 1.46 0.70
C PHE A 128 0.58 1.91 0.07
N SER A 129 -0.54 1.45 0.62
CA SER A 129 -1.90 1.83 0.24
C SER A 129 -2.66 2.22 1.50
N PRO A 130 -2.59 3.52 1.89
CA PRO A 130 -3.04 3.98 3.20
C PRO A 130 -4.50 3.75 3.52
N SER A 131 -5.37 3.64 2.51
CA SER A 131 -6.82 3.37 2.68
C SER A 131 -7.53 4.41 3.57
N ALA A 132 -6.94 5.60 3.66
CA ALA A 132 -7.38 6.69 4.51
C ALA A 132 -6.93 8.04 3.97
N ALA A 133 -7.64 9.11 4.34
CA ALA A 133 -7.20 10.47 4.05
C ALA A 133 -5.90 10.80 4.83
N SER A 134 -5.07 11.69 4.26
CA SER A 134 -3.74 12.01 4.77
C SER A 134 -3.68 13.17 5.76
N PHE A 135 -4.79 13.88 5.97
CA PHE A 135 -4.85 15.19 6.61
C PHE A 135 -4.55 15.20 8.12
N ASP A 136 -4.31 14.04 8.72
CA ASP A 136 -3.82 13.94 10.11
C ASP A 136 -2.34 14.28 10.26
N GLN A 137 -1.51 13.99 9.24
CA GLN A 137 -0.06 14.15 9.29
C GLN A 137 0.53 14.85 8.05
N TYR A 138 -0.25 15.05 6.98
CA TYR A 138 0.20 15.59 5.69
C TYR A 138 -0.84 16.54 5.10
N LYS A 139 -0.40 17.52 4.31
CA LYS A 139 -1.28 18.47 3.60
C LYS A 139 -2.15 17.78 2.54
N ASN A 140 -1.62 16.74 1.90
CA ASN A 140 -2.29 15.98 0.84
C ASN A 140 -1.63 14.60 0.66
N PHE A 141 -2.21 13.77 -0.21
CA PHE A 141 -1.69 12.43 -0.49
C PHE A 141 -0.35 12.47 -1.26
N GLU A 142 -0.07 13.53 -2.01
CA GLU A 142 1.19 13.71 -2.74
C GLU A 142 2.36 13.92 -1.77
N GLU A 143 2.18 14.75 -0.74
CA GLU A 143 3.18 14.93 0.32
C GLU A 143 3.43 13.63 1.05
N ARG A 144 2.37 12.91 1.43
CA ARG A 144 2.46 11.58 2.04
C ARG A 144 3.20 10.58 1.14
N GLY A 145 2.91 10.58 -0.16
CA GLY A 145 3.58 9.71 -1.14
C GLY A 145 5.06 10.03 -1.30
N ARG A 146 5.44 11.31 -1.35
CA ARG A 146 6.86 11.74 -1.38
C ARG A 146 7.59 11.32 -0.12
N GLN A 147 6.97 11.51 1.04
CA GLN A 147 7.54 11.10 2.32
C GLN A 147 7.78 9.60 2.37
N PHE A 148 6.83 8.78 1.89
CA PHE A 148 7.03 7.34 1.79
C PHE A 148 8.23 7.00 0.90
N ASN A 149 8.34 7.57 -0.31
CA ASN A 149 9.45 7.32 -1.23
C ASN A 149 10.81 7.69 -0.64
N MET A 150 10.88 8.75 0.17
CA MET A 150 12.10 9.15 0.85
C MET A 150 12.46 8.19 1.99
N LEU A 151 11.48 7.83 2.81
CA LEU A 151 11.69 6.98 3.98
C LEU A 151 11.99 5.53 3.60
N ILE A 152 11.33 5.00 2.56
CA ILE A 152 11.55 3.60 2.15
C ILE A 152 12.99 3.35 1.72
N LYS A 153 13.60 4.29 0.98
CA LYS A 153 15.00 4.24 0.58
C LYS A 153 15.97 4.24 1.78
N ARG A 154 15.57 4.89 2.87
CA ARG A 154 16.39 5.00 4.08
C ARG A 154 16.30 3.76 4.97
N TYR A 155 15.12 3.17 5.12
CA TYR A 155 14.85 2.10 6.10
C TYR A 155 14.79 0.71 5.48
N LEU A 156 14.49 0.61 4.21
CA LEU A 156 14.59 -0.62 3.44
C LEU A 156 15.58 -0.37 2.29
N PRO A 157 16.89 -0.45 2.55
CA PRO A 157 17.89 -0.22 1.51
C PRO A 157 17.64 -1.19 0.36
N ILE A 158 17.30 -0.62 -0.77
CA ILE A 158 16.97 -1.27 -2.03
C ILE A 158 18.22 -1.05 -2.89
N GLU A 159 19.04 -2.08 -3.02
CA GLU A 159 20.11 -2.14 -4.02
C GLU A 159 19.55 -2.57 -5.36
#